data_a4170e998a1d72e38f3b7b5ce2f9ccf8
#
_entry.id   a4170e998a1d72e38f3b7b5ce2f9ccf8
#
_cell.length_a   1.000
_cell.length_b   1.000
_cell.length_c   1.000
_cell.angle_alpha   90.00
_cell.angle_beta   90.00
_cell.angle_gamma   90.00
#
_symmetry.space_group_name_H-M   'P 1'
#
loop_
_entity.id
_entity.type
_entity.pdbx_description
1 polymer ?
#
loop_
_entity_poly.entity_id
_entity_poly.type
_entity_poly.pdbx_seq_one_letter_code
_entity_poly.pdbx_strand_id
1 'polypeptide(L)'
;MNFVTCHDGFTLNDLVSYNQKHNEENGEQNRDGSDDNQSWNCGAEGPVDDPGVEAVRCRQIRNFFVLNLLSIGTPMLLMGDELRRSQRGNNNAYCQDNDKSWLDWGLQIPHSDIYRFAKMMIAFRARRDVVIEYPRLSL
;
A
#
# COMPACT_ATOMS: atom_id res chain seq x y z
N MET A 1 -5.38 -7.00 14.70
CA MET A 1 -5.45 -6.01 13.60
C MET A 1 -4.55 -6.51 12.48
N ASN A 2 -5.03 -6.48 11.23
CA ASN A 2 -4.28 -6.91 10.05
C ASN A 2 -3.94 -5.71 9.20
N PHE A 3 -2.71 -5.61 8.74
CA PHE A 3 -2.27 -4.57 7.81
C PHE A 3 -1.08 -5.07 6.98
N VAL A 4 -0.87 -4.47 5.85
CA VAL A 4 0.32 -4.63 5.01
C VAL A 4 1.19 -3.39 5.14
N THR A 5 0.58 -2.23 5.07
CA THR A 5 1.19 -0.91 5.17
C THR A 5 0.50 -0.09 6.26
N CYS A 6 1.24 0.82 6.88
CA CYS A 6 0.72 1.72 7.90
C CYS A 6 1.32 3.12 7.73
N HIS A 7 1.15 4.02 8.73
CA HIS A 7 1.65 5.39 8.64
C HIS A 7 3.19 5.49 8.59
N ASP A 8 3.89 4.51 9.17
CA ASP A 8 5.34 4.36 9.06
C ASP A 8 5.67 3.33 7.97
N GLY A 9 6.76 3.51 7.27
CA GLY A 9 7.18 2.63 6.20
C GLY A 9 6.69 3.06 4.81
N PHE A 10 6.79 2.16 3.85
CA PHE A 10 6.32 2.39 2.49
C PHE A 10 4.80 2.40 2.39
N THR A 11 4.26 3.19 1.46
CA THR A 11 2.88 3.00 0.96
C THR A 11 2.78 1.67 0.21
N LEU A 12 1.59 1.17 -0.02
CA LEU A 12 1.39 -0.08 -0.75
C LEU A 12 1.95 -0.01 -2.18
N ASN A 13 1.87 1.14 -2.82
CA ASN A 13 2.50 1.35 -4.13
C ASN A 13 4.03 1.31 -4.05
N ASP A 14 4.61 1.93 -3.02
CA ASP A 14 6.06 1.96 -2.86
C ASP A 14 6.61 0.60 -2.43
N LEU A 15 5.86 -0.18 -1.65
CA LEU A 15 6.20 -1.55 -1.26
C LEU A 15 6.45 -2.48 -2.46
N VAL A 16 5.78 -2.22 -3.59
CA VAL A 16 5.94 -3.00 -4.83
C VAL A 16 6.77 -2.27 -5.89
N SER A 17 7.34 -1.11 -5.56
CA SER A 17 8.07 -0.27 -6.50
C SER A 17 9.50 0.05 -6.07
N TYR A 18 9.84 -0.14 -4.81
CA TYR A 18 11.16 0.18 -4.27
C TYR A 18 11.72 -0.95 -3.42
N ASN A 19 12.99 -1.28 -3.61
CA ASN A 19 13.73 -2.17 -2.72
C ASN A 19 14.45 -1.39 -1.62
N GLN A 20 14.79 -0.13 -1.90
CA GLN A 20 15.53 0.73 -0.98
C GLN A 20 14.72 1.97 -0.62
N LYS A 21 14.97 2.50 0.58
CA LYS A 21 14.39 3.78 0.99
C LYS A 21 15.07 4.95 0.28
N HIS A 22 14.29 6.00 0.04
CA HIS A 22 14.72 7.26 -0.56
C HIS A 22 14.30 8.44 0.32
N ASN A 23 14.96 8.58 1.48
CA ASN A 23 14.64 9.58 2.50
C ASN A 23 15.57 10.81 2.45
N GLU A 24 16.33 10.99 1.36
CA GLU A 24 17.33 12.06 1.23
C GLU A 24 16.74 13.45 1.51
N GLU A 25 15.50 13.68 1.07
CA GLU A 25 14.80 14.96 1.25
C GLU A 25 14.39 15.25 2.70
N ASN A 26 14.48 14.27 3.61
CA ASN A 26 14.26 14.48 5.04
C ASN A 26 15.44 15.22 5.71
N GLY A 27 16.57 15.39 5.02
CA GLY A 27 17.75 16.08 5.57
C GLY A 27 18.61 15.23 6.51
N GLU A 28 18.28 13.96 6.71
CA GLU A 28 18.97 13.01 7.60
C GLU A 28 20.01 12.15 6.87
N GLN A 29 20.38 12.51 5.63
CA GLN A 29 21.32 11.77 4.79
C GLN A 29 20.87 10.30 4.54
N ASN A 30 19.57 10.09 4.39
CA ASN A 30 18.95 8.77 4.21
C ASN A 30 19.22 7.76 5.37
N ARG A 31 19.54 8.26 6.58
CA ARG A 31 19.80 7.40 7.76
C ARG A 31 18.56 7.12 8.59
N ASP A 32 17.53 7.92 8.43
CA ASP A 32 16.23 7.78 9.08
C ASP A 32 15.36 6.70 8.40
N GLY A 33 14.34 6.24 9.11
CA GLY A 33 13.48 5.15 8.64
C GLY A 33 14.16 3.77 8.65
N SER A 34 13.41 2.74 8.30
CA SER A 34 13.93 1.36 8.29
C SER A 34 14.69 1.04 7.01
N ASP A 35 15.78 0.28 7.12
CA ASP A 35 16.46 -0.33 5.97
C ASP A 35 15.81 -1.67 5.57
N ASP A 36 15.05 -2.30 6.47
CA ASP A 36 14.34 -3.55 6.23
C ASP A 36 12.86 -3.27 5.94
N ASN A 37 12.54 -3.06 4.67
CA ASN A 37 11.20 -2.69 4.22
C ASN A 37 10.33 -3.88 3.83
N GLN A 38 10.90 -5.10 3.74
CA GLN A 38 10.20 -6.31 3.24
C GLN A 38 9.51 -6.05 1.89
N SER A 39 10.13 -5.24 1.04
CA SER A 39 9.58 -4.75 -0.23
C SER A 39 10.18 -5.48 -1.43
N TRP A 40 9.52 -5.35 -2.57
CA TRP A 40 10.01 -5.86 -3.85
C TRP A 40 9.63 -4.91 -4.98
N ASN A 41 10.62 -4.36 -5.68
CA ASN A 41 10.42 -3.41 -6.77
C ASN A 41 9.80 -4.00 -8.06
N CYS A 42 9.52 -5.30 -8.05
CA CYS A 42 8.94 -6.04 -9.19
C CYS A 42 9.78 -6.01 -10.48
N GLY A 43 11.09 -5.77 -10.34
CA GLY A 43 12.04 -5.79 -11.45
C GLY A 43 12.62 -4.43 -11.85
N ALA A 44 12.09 -3.32 -11.33
CA ALA A 44 12.62 -1.99 -11.58
C ALA A 44 12.39 -1.07 -10.38
N GLU A 45 13.41 -0.30 -10.00
CA GLU A 45 13.33 0.64 -8.88
C GLU A 45 12.59 1.92 -9.27
N GLY A 46 11.58 2.29 -8.50
CA GLY A 46 10.82 3.52 -8.71
C GLY A 46 9.86 3.51 -9.92
N PRO A 47 9.49 4.67 -10.43
CA PRO A 47 8.60 4.78 -11.60
C PRO A 47 9.20 4.10 -12.84
N VAL A 48 8.35 3.46 -13.63
CA VAL A 48 8.79 2.70 -14.82
C VAL A 48 7.72 2.77 -15.92
N ASP A 49 8.16 2.79 -17.18
CA ASP A 49 7.28 2.77 -18.35
C ASP A 49 7.11 1.36 -18.94
N ASP A 50 7.64 0.31 -18.27
CA ASP A 50 7.50 -1.08 -18.72
C ASP A 50 6.12 -1.65 -18.32
N PRO A 51 5.25 -1.97 -19.30
CA PRO A 51 3.93 -2.51 -19.02
C PRO A 51 3.97 -3.87 -18.30
N GLY A 52 5.03 -4.66 -18.50
CA GLY A 52 5.20 -5.96 -17.85
C GLY A 52 5.45 -5.80 -16.34
N VAL A 53 6.36 -4.92 -15.96
CA VAL A 53 6.64 -4.58 -14.57
C VAL A 53 5.38 -3.99 -13.91
N GLU A 54 4.72 -3.06 -14.59
CA GLU A 54 3.52 -2.41 -14.08
C GLU A 54 2.36 -3.40 -13.88
N ALA A 55 2.18 -4.37 -14.77
CA ALA A 55 1.19 -5.43 -14.61
C ALA A 55 1.49 -6.32 -13.38
N VAL A 56 2.77 -6.60 -13.09
CA VAL A 56 3.17 -7.33 -11.88
C VAL A 56 2.86 -6.51 -10.63
N ARG A 57 3.21 -5.22 -10.60
CA ARG A 57 2.89 -4.31 -9.47
C ARG A 57 1.39 -4.26 -9.19
N CYS A 58 0.58 -4.04 -10.22
CA CYS A 58 -0.87 -4.02 -10.09
C CYS A 58 -1.44 -5.33 -9.54
N ARG A 59 -0.87 -6.46 -9.95
CA ARG A 59 -1.26 -7.78 -9.42
C ARG A 59 -0.90 -7.93 -7.95
N GLN A 60 0.31 -7.51 -7.54
CA GLN A 60 0.74 -7.60 -6.15
C GLN A 60 -0.09 -6.69 -5.24
N ILE A 61 -0.39 -5.48 -5.66
CA ILE A 61 -1.28 -4.57 -4.93
C ILE A 61 -2.66 -5.25 -4.67
N ARG A 62 -3.25 -5.87 -5.69
CA ARG A 62 -4.51 -6.61 -5.52
C ARG A 62 -4.37 -7.80 -4.58
N ASN A 63 -3.27 -8.54 -4.66
CA ASN A 63 -2.99 -9.65 -3.74
C ASN A 63 -2.93 -9.18 -2.29
N PHE A 64 -2.27 -8.06 -2.01
CA PHE A 64 -2.19 -7.47 -0.67
C PHE A 64 -3.55 -6.99 -0.17
N PHE A 65 -4.38 -6.38 -1.01
CA PHE A 65 -5.76 -6.05 -0.64
C PHE A 65 -6.57 -7.30 -0.29
N VAL A 66 -6.46 -8.37 -1.08
CA VAL A 66 -7.13 -9.65 -0.79
C VAL A 66 -6.68 -10.20 0.54
N LEU A 67 -5.37 -10.33 0.77
CA LEU A 67 -4.80 -10.85 2.00
C LEU A 67 -5.25 -10.05 3.22
N ASN A 68 -5.17 -8.72 3.15
CA ASN A 68 -5.55 -7.86 4.26
C ASN A 68 -7.05 -7.88 4.53
N LEU A 69 -7.88 -7.71 3.48
CA LEU A 69 -9.31 -7.54 3.64
C LEU A 69 -10.06 -8.87 3.86
N LEU A 70 -9.52 -10.01 3.43
CA LEU A 70 -10.17 -11.31 3.64
C LEU A 70 -9.66 -12.08 4.86
N SER A 71 -8.57 -11.65 5.46
CA SER A 71 -8.07 -12.23 6.70
C SER A 71 -9.03 -11.97 7.87
N ILE A 72 -9.04 -12.91 8.82
CA ILE A 72 -9.79 -12.77 10.07
C ILE A 72 -9.15 -11.65 10.91
N GLY A 73 -9.98 -10.81 11.52
CA GLY A 73 -9.56 -9.66 12.32
C GLY A 73 -9.93 -8.33 11.67
N THR A 74 -9.54 -7.23 12.30
CA THR A 74 -9.84 -5.88 11.79
C THR A 74 -8.77 -5.45 10.80
N PRO A 75 -9.11 -5.22 9.52
CA PRO A 75 -8.15 -4.72 8.54
C PRO A 75 -7.90 -3.24 8.76
N MET A 76 -6.65 -2.82 8.60
CA MET A 76 -6.24 -1.43 8.51
C MET A 76 -5.67 -1.18 7.12
N LEU A 77 -6.02 -0.06 6.52
CA LEU A 77 -5.50 0.42 5.24
C LEU A 77 -4.80 1.76 5.48
N LEU A 78 -3.66 1.95 4.87
CA LEU A 78 -3.02 3.26 4.82
C LEU A 78 -3.79 4.15 3.84
N MET A 79 -4.02 5.40 4.24
CA MET A 79 -4.70 6.41 3.41
C MET A 79 -4.01 6.55 2.04
N GLY A 80 -4.79 6.35 0.97
CA GLY A 80 -4.31 6.51 -0.40
C GLY A 80 -3.78 5.22 -1.05
N ASP A 81 -3.67 4.10 -0.32
CA ASP A 81 -3.28 2.82 -0.93
C ASP A 81 -4.25 2.42 -2.04
N GLU A 82 -5.55 2.71 -1.85
CA GLU A 82 -6.61 2.48 -2.83
C GLU A 82 -6.47 3.33 -4.11
N LEU A 83 -5.69 4.40 -4.05
CA LEU A 83 -5.37 5.30 -5.16
C LEU A 83 -3.94 5.10 -5.68
N ARG A 84 -3.20 4.15 -5.13
CA ARG A 84 -1.79 3.94 -5.41
C ARG A 84 -0.92 5.17 -5.07
N ARG A 85 -1.24 5.84 -3.95
CA ARG A 85 -0.42 6.95 -3.45
C ARG A 85 1.02 6.49 -3.25
N SER A 86 1.98 7.29 -3.70
CA SER A 86 3.39 7.06 -3.53
C SER A 86 4.02 8.18 -2.69
N GLN A 87 4.95 7.82 -1.82
CA GLN A 87 5.86 8.73 -1.14
C GLN A 87 7.21 8.78 -1.86
N ARG A 88 7.26 8.29 -3.13
CA ARG A 88 8.47 8.26 -3.97
C ARG A 88 9.63 7.52 -3.30
N GLY A 89 9.30 6.43 -2.59
CA GLY A 89 10.29 5.63 -1.87
C GLY A 89 10.73 6.21 -0.52
N ASN A 90 10.14 7.32 -0.08
CA ASN A 90 10.34 7.81 1.29
C ASN A 90 9.51 6.97 2.26
N ASN A 91 10.17 6.21 3.14
CA ASN A 91 9.50 5.35 4.12
C ASN A 91 9.37 5.99 5.51
N ASN A 92 9.68 7.28 5.63
CA ASN A 92 9.63 8.02 6.90
C ASN A 92 9.25 9.50 6.66
N ALA A 93 8.08 9.73 6.09
CA ALA A 93 7.64 11.06 5.62
C ALA A 93 7.20 12.03 6.75
N TYR A 94 7.66 11.84 7.99
CA TYR A 94 7.24 12.58 9.18
C TYR A 94 7.43 14.11 9.07
N CYS A 95 8.45 14.56 8.34
CA CYS A 95 8.79 15.97 8.16
C CYS A 95 8.35 16.55 6.80
N GLN A 96 7.61 15.75 6.00
CA GLN A 96 7.17 16.15 4.67
C GLN A 96 5.75 16.73 4.73
N ASP A 97 5.62 18.05 4.62
CA ASP A 97 4.34 18.74 4.48
C ASP A 97 4.20 19.24 3.02
N ASN A 98 4.08 18.29 2.10
CA ASN A 98 4.03 18.52 0.66
C ASN A 98 3.32 17.37 -0.08
N ASP A 99 3.41 17.35 -1.42
CA ASP A 99 2.78 16.37 -2.30
C ASP A 99 3.20 14.90 -2.07
N LYS A 100 4.27 14.64 -1.31
CA LYS A 100 4.65 13.28 -0.92
C LYS A 100 3.74 12.70 0.16
N SER A 101 3.31 13.54 1.11
CA SER A 101 2.45 13.12 2.21
C SER A 101 0.97 13.43 1.97
N TRP A 102 0.67 14.41 1.11
CA TRP A 102 -0.72 14.77 0.81
C TRP A 102 -1.42 13.72 -0.05
N LEU A 103 -2.73 13.64 0.07
CA LEU A 103 -3.55 12.77 -0.75
C LEU A 103 -3.98 13.49 -2.02
N ASP A 104 -3.47 13.03 -3.16
CA ASP A 104 -3.91 13.50 -4.48
C ASP A 104 -5.11 12.67 -4.96
N TRP A 105 -6.31 13.26 -4.92
CA TRP A 105 -7.53 12.64 -5.42
C TRP A 105 -7.54 12.48 -6.95
N GLY A 106 -6.69 13.21 -7.67
CA GLY A 106 -6.51 13.06 -9.11
C GLY A 106 -6.03 11.66 -9.52
N LEU A 107 -5.35 10.95 -8.61
CA LEU A 107 -4.89 9.58 -8.80
C LEU A 107 -6.04 8.57 -9.00
N GLN A 108 -7.27 8.91 -8.61
CA GLN A 108 -8.44 8.06 -8.84
C GLN A 108 -8.69 7.79 -10.33
N ILE A 109 -8.38 8.75 -11.21
CA ILE A 109 -8.63 8.61 -12.66
C ILE A 109 -7.68 7.57 -13.26
N PRO A 110 -6.34 7.72 -13.20
CA PRO A 110 -5.40 6.76 -13.78
C PRO A 110 -5.42 5.38 -13.09
N HIS A 111 -5.79 5.31 -11.81
CA HIS A 111 -5.82 4.08 -11.02
C HIS A 111 -7.24 3.61 -10.66
N SER A 112 -8.21 3.96 -11.50
CA SER A 112 -9.63 3.64 -11.28
C SER A 112 -9.91 2.15 -11.15
N ASP A 113 -9.11 1.30 -11.74
CA ASP A 113 -9.20 -0.16 -11.66
C ASP A 113 -8.81 -0.67 -10.25
N ILE A 114 -7.75 -0.14 -9.64
CA ILE A 114 -7.34 -0.47 -8.26
C ILE A 114 -8.35 0.09 -7.26
N TYR A 115 -8.76 1.35 -7.44
CA TYR A 115 -9.78 1.96 -6.60
C TYR A 115 -11.09 1.15 -6.59
N ARG A 116 -11.58 0.77 -7.78
CA ARG A 116 -12.76 -0.08 -7.91
C ARG A 116 -12.56 -1.43 -7.24
N PHE A 117 -11.39 -2.05 -7.41
CA PHE A 117 -11.06 -3.33 -6.81
C PHE A 117 -11.10 -3.25 -5.27
N ALA A 118 -10.41 -2.26 -4.67
CA ALA A 118 -10.41 -2.04 -3.22
C ALA A 118 -11.83 -1.84 -2.69
N LYS A 119 -12.62 -0.99 -3.35
CA LYS A 119 -14.03 -0.75 -2.99
C LYS A 119 -14.87 -2.03 -3.03
N MET A 120 -14.69 -2.87 -4.06
CA MET A 120 -15.39 -4.15 -4.17
C MET A 120 -14.99 -5.13 -3.06
N MET A 121 -13.70 -5.20 -2.71
CA MET A 121 -13.21 -6.06 -1.64
C MET A 121 -13.74 -5.63 -0.27
N ILE A 122 -13.80 -4.32 0.00
CA ILE A 122 -14.40 -3.78 1.23
C ILE A 122 -15.89 -4.13 1.28
N ALA A 123 -16.63 -3.94 0.17
CA ALA A 123 -18.04 -4.28 0.10
C ALA A 123 -18.28 -5.79 0.26
N PHE A 124 -17.41 -6.61 -0.30
CA PHE A 124 -17.47 -8.07 -0.12
C PHE A 124 -17.25 -8.45 1.35
N ARG A 125 -16.20 -7.90 1.98
CA ARG A 125 -15.93 -8.13 3.41
C ARG A 125 -17.12 -7.70 4.29
N ALA A 126 -17.72 -6.54 4.03
CA ALA A 126 -18.83 -6.00 4.82
C ALA A 126 -20.09 -6.87 4.77
N ARG A 127 -20.22 -7.74 3.77
CA ARG A 127 -21.34 -8.70 3.64
C ARG A 127 -21.09 -10.03 4.35
N ARG A 128 -19.81 -10.29 4.73
CA ARG A 128 -19.43 -11.52 5.43
C ARG A 128 -19.57 -11.31 6.92
N ASP A 129 -20.32 -12.16 7.57
CA ASP A 129 -20.35 -12.26 9.02
C ASP A 129 -19.43 -13.40 9.45
N VAL A 130 -18.17 -13.07 9.74
CA VAL A 130 -17.15 -14.05 10.13
C VAL A 130 -17.53 -14.77 11.43
N VAL A 131 -18.29 -14.13 12.31
CA VAL A 131 -18.75 -14.75 13.58
C VAL A 131 -19.81 -15.80 13.30
N ILE A 132 -20.70 -15.54 12.34
CA ILE A 132 -21.71 -16.51 11.91
C ILE A 132 -21.07 -17.64 11.10
N GLU A 133 -20.15 -17.30 10.17
CA GLU A 133 -19.47 -18.28 9.32
C GLU A 133 -18.54 -19.20 10.13
N TYR A 134 -17.92 -18.68 11.20
CA TYR A 134 -16.93 -19.42 11.99
C TYR A 134 -17.16 -19.24 13.52
N PRO A 135 -18.26 -19.77 14.06
CA PRO A 135 -18.63 -19.54 15.46
C PRO A 135 -17.63 -20.14 16.49
N ARG A 136 -16.66 -20.94 16.04
CA ARG A 136 -15.61 -21.54 16.88
C ARG A 136 -14.30 -20.80 16.87
N LEU A 137 -14.17 -19.72 16.10
CA LEU A 137 -12.98 -18.89 16.12
C LEU A 137 -13.09 -17.91 17.31
N SER A 138 -12.37 -18.20 18.39
CA SER A 138 -12.15 -17.21 19.44
C SER A 138 -11.24 -16.11 18.91
N LEU A 139 -11.67 -14.88 19.00
CA LEU A 139 -10.84 -13.69 18.78
C LEU A 139 -9.88 -13.48 19.94
#